data_f2afc3ed1ac1d4de926dd63dfa26453c
#
_entry.id   f2afc3ed1ac1d4de926dd63dfa26453c
#
_cell.length_a   1.000
_cell.length_b   1.000
_cell.length_c   1.000
_cell.angle_alpha   90.00
_cell.angle_beta   90.00
_cell.angle_gamma   90.00
#
_symmetry.space_group_name_H-M   'P 1'
#
loop_
_entity.id
_entity.type
_entity.pdbx_description
1 polymer ?
#
loop_
_entity_poly.entity_id
_entity_poly.type
_entity_poly.pdbx_seq_one_letter_code
_entity_poly.pdbx_strand_id
1 'polypeptide(L)'
;MNTHVKTPAWIDVGAVTDVPRRGARRVPSPHGDIAIFRTGDGEVFALMDKCPHKGGPLSEGIVHGRAVTCPLHAWNIDLATGEAMGADKGKGCTPVVALRVEDGRLLLSLEGTL
;
A
#
# COMPACT_ATOMS: atom_id res chain seq x y z
N MET A 1 -17.44 11.23 -28.59
CA MET A 1 -16.93 10.87 -28.17
C MET A 1 -16.52 10.37 -27.60
N ASN A 2 -16.31 10.26 -27.23
CA ASN A 2 -15.67 9.83 -26.71
C ASN A 2 -15.68 8.79 -26.25
N THR A 3 -15.72 8.22 -26.53
CA THR A 3 -15.48 7.18 -26.04
C THR A 3 -14.38 6.99 -25.41
N HIS A 4 -14.35 6.55 -24.52
CA HIS A 4 -13.28 6.52 -23.79
C HIS A 4 -12.79 5.20 -23.58
N VAL A 5 -11.65 4.99 -24.07
CA VAL A 5 -10.91 3.88 -23.60
C VAL A 5 -10.53 4.15 -22.20
N LYS A 6 -10.88 3.25 -21.34
CA LYS A 6 -10.53 3.43 -20.03
C LYS A 6 -9.17 2.97 -19.78
N THR A 7 -8.23 3.85 -19.84
CA THR A 7 -6.89 3.56 -19.37
C THR A 7 -6.82 4.00 -17.93
N PRO A 8 -6.14 3.24 -17.05
CA PRO A 8 -5.95 3.68 -15.68
C PRO A 8 -5.28 5.05 -15.64
N ALA A 9 -5.79 5.93 -14.82
CA ALA A 9 -5.17 7.21 -14.61
C ALA A 9 -4.04 7.02 -13.60
N TRP A 10 -2.81 7.19 -14.03
CA TRP A 10 -1.65 7.08 -13.17
C TRP A 10 -1.27 8.43 -12.63
N ILE A 11 -1.21 8.55 -11.32
CA ILE A 11 -0.93 9.80 -10.63
C ILE A 11 0.44 9.73 -10.01
N ASP A 12 1.32 10.69 -10.34
CA ASP A 12 2.65 10.77 -9.75
C ASP A 12 2.49 11.28 -8.32
N VAL A 13 2.96 10.48 -7.36
CA VAL A 13 2.84 10.84 -5.95
C VAL A 13 4.19 11.03 -5.28
N GLY A 14 5.24 11.14 -6.06
CA GLY A 14 6.56 11.45 -5.52
C GLY A 14 7.62 10.48 -5.98
N ALA A 15 8.81 10.61 -5.41
CA ALA A 15 9.94 9.76 -5.74
C ALA A 15 9.98 8.55 -4.82
N VAL A 16 10.56 7.45 -5.30
CA VAL A 16 10.79 6.26 -4.48
C VAL A 16 11.56 6.64 -3.22
N THR A 17 12.53 7.56 -3.36
CA THR A 17 13.35 7.97 -2.22
C THR A 17 12.60 8.79 -1.18
N ASP A 18 11.37 9.22 -1.49
CA ASP A 18 10.54 9.91 -0.51
C ASP A 18 9.98 8.93 0.51
N VAL A 19 10.06 7.62 0.23
CA VAL A 19 9.63 6.59 1.17
C VAL A 19 10.89 5.98 1.78
N PRO A 20 11.06 6.06 3.10
CA PRO A 20 12.26 5.50 3.72
C PRO A 20 12.28 3.98 3.61
N ARG A 21 13.48 3.41 3.55
CA ARG A 21 13.60 1.95 3.58
C ARG A 21 13.05 1.44 4.89
N ARG A 22 12.32 0.34 4.81
CA ARG A 22 11.62 -0.26 5.96
C ARG A 22 10.66 0.74 6.59
N GLY A 23 10.06 1.56 5.75
CA GLY A 23 9.13 2.59 6.21
C GLY A 23 7.99 2.77 5.26
N ALA A 24 7.24 3.85 5.46
CA ALA A 24 6.04 4.11 4.68
C ALA A 24 5.81 5.60 4.54
N ARG A 25 4.99 5.94 3.55
CA ARG A 25 4.50 7.29 3.35
C ARG A 25 2.99 7.21 3.14
N ARG A 26 2.27 8.14 3.72
CA ARG A 26 0.82 8.20 3.59
C ARG A 26 0.43 9.19 2.50
N VAL A 27 -0.48 8.78 1.63
CA VAL A 27 -1.00 9.63 0.55
C VAL A 27 -2.51 9.65 0.66
N PRO A 28 -3.14 10.84 0.81
CA PRO A 28 -4.59 10.91 0.88
C PRO A 28 -5.23 10.62 -0.47
N SER A 29 -6.42 10.03 -0.44
CA SER A 29 -7.19 9.79 -1.65
C SER A 29 -8.68 9.92 -1.34
N PRO A 30 -9.53 9.99 -2.38
CA PRO A 30 -10.98 10.06 -2.16
C PRO A 30 -11.54 8.84 -1.42
N HIS A 31 -10.83 7.72 -1.46
CA HIS A 31 -11.29 6.48 -0.82
C HIS A 31 -10.63 6.23 0.53
N GLY A 32 -9.88 7.19 1.03
CA GLY A 32 -9.15 7.07 2.28
C GLY A 32 -7.65 7.16 2.03
N ASP A 33 -6.88 7.12 3.10
CA ASP A 33 -5.43 7.22 2.96
C ASP A 33 -4.84 5.95 2.37
N ILE A 34 -3.80 6.14 1.55
CA ILE A 34 -3.05 5.05 0.96
C ILE A 34 -1.68 5.04 1.60
N ALA A 35 -1.21 3.86 1.97
CA ALA A 35 0.15 3.71 2.51
C ALA A 35 1.05 3.14 1.44
N ILE A 36 2.16 3.80 1.17
CA ILE A 36 3.18 3.30 0.26
C ILE A 36 4.34 2.84 1.13
N PHE A 37 4.69 1.57 1.01
CA PHE A 37 5.74 0.94 1.82
C PHE A 37 6.97 0.68 0.98
N ARG A 38 8.13 0.76 1.60
CA ARG A 38 9.38 0.42 0.94
C ARG A 38 10.11 -0.59 1.81
N THR A 39 10.48 -1.73 1.21
CA THR A 39 11.18 -2.78 1.96
C THR A 39 12.66 -2.45 2.11
N GLY A 40 13.35 -3.24 2.90
CA GLY A 40 14.79 -3.04 3.11
C GLY A 40 15.60 -3.20 1.84
N ASP A 41 15.15 -4.03 0.90
CA ASP A 41 15.84 -4.22 -0.37
C ASP A 41 15.28 -3.32 -1.49
N GLY A 42 14.40 -2.40 -1.15
CA GLY A 42 13.97 -1.38 -2.09
C GLY A 42 12.70 -1.64 -2.87
N GLU A 43 12.01 -2.75 -2.63
CA GLU A 43 10.73 -2.99 -3.27
C GLU A 43 9.68 -2.03 -2.69
N VAL A 44 8.71 -1.63 -3.50
CA VAL A 44 7.64 -0.74 -3.04
C VAL A 44 6.29 -1.39 -3.26
N PHE A 45 5.38 -1.12 -2.32
CA PHE A 45 4.02 -1.67 -2.35
C PHE A 45 3.06 -0.60 -1.85
N ALA A 46 1.82 -0.65 -2.31
CA ALA A 46 0.80 0.29 -1.85
C ALA A 46 -0.45 -0.46 -1.41
N LEU A 47 -0.93 -0.12 -0.23
CA LEU A 47 -2.15 -0.69 0.34
C LEU A 47 -3.00 0.46 0.86
N MET A 48 -4.31 0.22 1.00
CA MET A 48 -5.11 1.16 1.77
C MET A 48 -4.56 1.18 3.19
N ASP A 49 -4.49 2.35 3.79
CA ASP A 49 -3.82 2.53 5.09
C ASP A 49 -4.75 2.18 6.24
N LYS A 50 -5.19 0.94 6.27
CA LYS A 50 -6.04 0.47 7.36
C LYS A 50 -5.86 -1.03 7.53
N CYS A 51 -5.63 -1.42 8.75
CA CYS A 51 -5.51 -2.83 9.10
C CYS A 51 -6.88 -3.51 8.96
N PRO A 52 -6.95 -4.70 8.35
CA PRO A 52 -8.23 -5.39 8.21
C PRO A 52 -8.87 -5.77 9.54
N HIS A 53 -8.09 -5.79 10.62
CA HIS A 53 -8.62 -6.13 11.94
C HIS A 53 -9.46 -5.00 12.53
N LYS A 54 -8.84 -3.84 12.78
CA LYS A 54 -9.53 -2.74 13.45
C LYS A 54 -9.25 -1.38 12.81
N GLY A 55 -8.82 -1.39 11.56
CA GLY A 55 -8.59 -0.14 10.83
C GLY A 55 -7.38 0.66 11.28
N GLY A 56 -6.46 0.04 12.03
CA GLY A 56 -5.26 0.74 12.46
C GLY A 56 -4.41 1.22 11.29
N PRO A 57 -3.63 2.30 11.47
CA PRO A 57 -2.84 2.86 10.38
C PRO A 57 -1.62 2.01 10.09
N LEU A 58 -1.68 1.24 9.00
CA LEU A 58 -0.57 0.38 8.62
C LEU A 58 0.70 1.17 8.33
N SER A 59 0.54 2.42 7.89
CA SER A 59 1.70 3.28 7.60
C SER A 59 2.54 3.56 8.84
N GLU A 60 1.99 3.37 10.04
CA GLU A 60 2.72 3.57 11.28
C GLU A 60 3.24 2.25 11.85
N GLY A 61 3.07 1.17 11.13
CA GLY A 61 3.54 -0.14 11.55
C GLY A 61 5.00 -0.36 11.24
N ILE A 62 5.45 -1.56 11.55
CA ILE A 62 6.85 -1.94 11.36
C ILE A 62 6.97 -2.79 10.10
N VAL A 63 7.75 -2.29 9.13
CA VAL A 63 8.00 -3.02 7.88
C VAL A 63 9.17 -3.98 8.11
N HIS A 64 8.94 -5.24 7.78
CA HIS A 64 9.99 -6.25 7.87
C HIS A 64 9.79 -7.28 6.76
N GLY A 65 10.85 -7.57 6.01
CA GLY A 65 10.74 -8.40 4.83
C GLY A 65 9.72 -7.77 3.87
N ARG A 66 8.74 -8.54 3.45
CA ARG A 66 7.67 -8.05 2.58
C ARG A 66 6.34 -7.96 3.32
N ALA A 67 6.40 -7.60 4.60
CA ALA A 67 5.25 -7.52 5.47
C ALA A 67 5.29 -6.26 6.32
N VAL A 68 4.15 -5.90 6.90
CA VAL A 68 4.06 -4.82 7.88
C VAL A 68 3.28 -5.34 9.09
N THR A 69 3.78 -5.00 10.29
CA THR A 69 3.10 -5.34 11.54
C THR A 69 2.24 -4.15 11.95
N CYS A 70 0.92 -4.39 12.08
CA CYS A 70 -0.01 -3.36 12.49
C CYS A 70 0.30 -2.88 13.92
N PRO A 71 0.31 -1.55 14.16
CA PRO A 71 0.65 -1.04 15.50
C PRO A 71 -0.39 -1.33 16.57
N LEU A 72 -1.63 -1.68 16.20
CA LEU A 72 -2.67 -1.88 17.20
C LEU A 72 -2.66 -3.26 17.83
N HIS A 73 -2.68 -4.32 17.04
CA HIS A 73 -2.77 -5.67 17.58
C HIS A 73 -1.74 -6.62 16.99
N ALA A 74 -0.69 -6.06 16.41
CA ALA A 74 0.45 -6.80 15.89
C ALA A 74 0.11 -7.83 14.81
N TRP A 75 -0.98 -7.61 14.07
CA TRP A 75 -1.25 -8.43 12.90
C TRP A 75 -0.17 -8.15 11.85
N ASN A 76 0.32 -9.21 11.22
CA ASN A 76 1.27 -9.07 10.13
C ASN A 76 0.50 -9.12 8.81
N ILE A 77 0.72 -8.14 7.96
CA ILE A 77 0.03 -8.02 6.70
C ILE A 77 1.03 -8.16 5.56
N ASP A 78 0.72 -9.03 4.60
CA ASP A 78 1.56 -9.21 3.42
C ASP A 78 1.43 -7.96 2.53
N LEU A 79 2.56 -7.33 2.21
CA LEU A 79 2.53 -6.09 1.44
C LEU A 79 2.12 -6.32 -0.02
N ALA A 80 2.36 -7.50 -0.57
CA ALA A 80 2.02 -7.78 -1.95
C ALA A 80 0.54 -8.10 -2.14
N THR A 81 -0.09 -8.73 -1.14
CA THR A 81 -1.47 -9.19 -1.27
C THR A 81 -2.46 -8.47 -0.37
N GLY A 82 -1.97 -7.80 0.68
CA GLY A 82 -2.84 -7.15 1.66
C GLY A 82 -3.44 -8.11 2.66
N GLU A 83 -3.09 -9.40 2.59
CA GLU A 83 -3.69 -10.41 3.46
C GLU A 83 -3.00 -10.54 4.80
N ALA A 84 -3.78 -10.85 5.82
CA ALA A 84 -3.22 -11.16 7.13
C ALA A 84 -2.41 -12.46 7.03
N MET A 85 -1.31 -12.51 7.76
CA MET A 85 -0.35 -13.60 7.72
C MET A 85 -0.26 -14.31 9.07
N GLY A 86 0.38 -15.48 9.04
CA GLY A 86 0.67 -16.21 10.27
C GLY A 86 -0.59 -16.68 10.98
N ALA A 87 -0.68 -16.43 12.26
CA ALA A 87 -1.81 -16.88 13.06
C ALA A 87 -3.13 -16.28 12.62
N ASP A 88 -3.10 -15.15 11.91
CA ASP A 88 -4.28 -14.43 11.48
C ASP A 88 -4.62 -14.66 10.01
N LYS A 89 -3.93 -15.58 9.37
CA LYS A 89 -4.15 -15.87 7.96
C LYS A 89 -5.61 -16.27 7.73
N GLY A 90 -6.19 -15.67 6.71
CA GLY A 90 -7.58 -15.93 6.36
C GLY A 90 -8.59 -15.11 7.13
N LYS A 91 -8.15 -14.28 8.08
CA LYS A 91 -9.07 -13.47 8.88
C LYS A 91 -9.39 -12.11 8.28
N GLY A 92 -8.71 -11.73 7.22
CA GLY A 92 -9.01 -10.48 6.55
C GLY A 92 -7.90 -10.04 5.62
N CYS A 93 -8.21 -9.01 4.83
CA CYS A 93 -7.24 -8.40 3.94
C CYS A 93 -7.59 -6.92 3.75
N THR A 94 -6.58 -6.13 3.40
CA THR A 94 -6.79 -4.74 3.03
C THR A 94 -6.58 -4.61 1.52
N PRO A 95 -7.32 -3.71 0.85
CA PRO A 95 -7.17 -3.55 -0.60
C PRO A 95 -5.76 -3.13 -1.01
N VAL A 96 -5.29 -3.75 -2.07
CA VAL A 96 -4.01 -3.39 -2.68
C VAL A 96 -4.28 -2.29 -3.70
N VAL A 97 -3.44 -1.27 -3.72
CA VAL A 97 -3.55 -0.18 -4.66
C VAL A 97 -2.52 -0.38 -5.76
N ALA A 98 -2.93 -0.21 -7.01
CA ALA A 98 -2.03 -0.39 -8.13
C ALA A 98 -0.90 0.64 -8.06
N LEU A 99 0.33 0.17 -8.14
CA LEU A 99 1.53 0.99 -8.01
C LEU A 99 2.53 0.58 -9.08
N ARG A 100 3.14 1.56 -9.71
CA ARG A 100 4.25 1.29 -10.63
C ARG A 100 5.33 2.34 -10.41
N VAL A 101 6.55 1.98 -10.77
CA VAL A 101 7.70 2.86 -10.67
C VAL A 101 8.22 3.13 -12.06
N GLU A 102 8.40 4.42 -12.40
CA GLU A 102 8.98 4.83 -13.67
C GLU A 102 9.98 5.92 -13.39
N ASP A 103 11.23 5.71 -13.83
CA ASP A 103 12.30 6.69 -13.64
C ASP A 103 12.41 7.18 -12.21
N GLY A 104 12.27 6.27 -11.26
CA GLY A 104 12.37 6.60 -9.84
C GLY A 104 11.16 7.31 -9.27
N ARG A 105 10.07 7.44 -10.04
CA ARG A 105 8.83 8.07 -9.58
C ARG A 105 7.79 7.02 -9.25
N LEU A 106 7.00 7.31 -8.22
CA LEU A 106 5.90 6.45 -7.80
C LEU A 106 4.61 6.90 -8.46
N LEU A 107 3.95 5.97 -9.15
CA LEU A 107 2.69 6.27 -9.81
C LEU A 107 1.61 5.36 -9.22
N LEU A 108 0.52 5.96 -8.79
CA LEU A 108 -0.62 5.22 -8.23
C LEU A 108 -1.81 5.30 -9.16
N SER A 109 -2.58 4.23 -9.21
CA SER A 109 -3.87 4.24 -9.88
C SER A 109 -4.93 3.73 -8.92
N LEU A 110 -6.02 4.48 -8.81
CA LEU A 110 -7.14 4.10 -7.96
C LEU A 110 -8.17 3.25 -8.69
N GLU A 111 -8.03 3.14 -10.00
CA GLU A 111 -8.99 2.36 -10.78
C GLU A 111 -8.80 0.89 -10.51
N GLY A 112 -9.90 0.21 -10.25
CA GLY A 112 -9.85 -1.20 -9.95
C GLY A 112 -9.49 -1.54 -8.52
N THR A 113 -9.21 -0.53 -7.69
CA THR A 113 -8.83 -0.75 -6.30
C THR A 113 -10.02 -1.13 -5.44
N LEU A 114 -11.13 -0.56 -5.72
CA LEU A 114 -12.36 -0.84 -5.00
C LEU A 114 -13.42 -1.40 -5.94
#